data_1b8ed6a92fd2e82952b5909a9e309abb
#
_entry.id   1b8ed6a92fd2e82952b5909a9e309abb
#
_cell.length_a   1.000
_cell.length_b   1.000
_cell.length_c   1.000
_cell.angle_alpha   90.00
_cell.angle_beta   90.00
_cell.angle_gamma   90.00
#
_symmetry.space_group_name_H-M   'P 1'
#
loop_
_entity.id
_entity.type
_entity.pdbx_description
1 polymer ?
#
loop_
_entity_poly.entity_id
_entity_poly.type
_entity_poly.pdbx_seq_one_letter_code
_entity_poly.pdbx_strand_id
1 'polypeptide(L)'
;MDHGESSYRRYLKGEEDAFRDIVELHFDGLLLFVHGYVRDLDAAEDIVIDVFSQLVVHKNRFRFGHSLKTYLYMMARSRALDHLKHRDKLQMTELSSDLPIADGKPGPEEALIAEEDKKTLYRALSRLEENQRQALHLVYFRDLSCEEAAKVLKKSRKQIYNLLYRGKEHLRTILEKEELL
;
A
#
# COMPACT_ATOMS: atom_id res chain seq x y z
N MET A 1 5.37 -19.38 -5.17
CA MET A 1 6.21 -18.26 -5.66
C MET A 1 7.05 -17.77 -4.50
N ASP A 2 8.33 -17.53 -4.74
CA ASP A 2 9.20 -16.87 -3.76
C ASP A 2 8.83 -15.37 -3.72
N HIS A 3 8.34 -14.92 -2.58
CA HIS A 3 7.95 -13.53 -2.36
C HIS A 3 9.06 -12.74 -1.64
N GLY A 4 10.32 -13.05 -1.94
CA GLY A 4 11.50 -12.41 -1.35
C GLY A 4 12.08 -13.16 -0.14
N GLU A 5 11.50 -14.30 0.25
CA GLU A 5 12.01 -15.07 1.39
C GLU A 5 13.41 -15.66 1.13
N SER A 6 13.71 -16.10 -0.10
CA SER A 6 15.03 -16.59 -0.47
C SER A 6 16.08 -15.49 -0.37
N SER A 7 15.79 -14.30 -0.93
CA SER A 7 16.66 -13.13 -0.84
C SER A 7 16.85 -12.71 0.62
N TYR A 8 15.77 -12.76 1.43
CA TYR A 8 15.89 -12.42 2.84
C TYR A 8 16.76 -13.42 3.62
N ARG A 9 16.67 -14.73 3.31
CA ARG A 9 17.56 -15.75 3.91
C ARG A 9 19.03 -15.54 3.51
N ARG A 10 19.30 -15.15 2.27
CA ARG A 10 20.63 -14.80 1.79
C ARG A 10 21.17 -13.56 2.52
N TYR A 11 20.34 -12.52 2.65
CA TYR A 11 20.66 -11.32 3.41
C TYR A 11 21.01 -11.64 4.88
N LEU A 12 20.24 -12.50 5.55
CA LEU A 12 20.54 -12.93 6.93
C LEU A 12 21.86 -13.70 7.06
N LYS A 13 22.37 -14.30 5.99
CA LYS A 13 23.68 -14.95 5.91
C LYS A 13 24.83 -14.00 5.61
N GLY A 14 24.55 -12.71 5.41
CA GLY A 14 25.56 -11.68 5.14
C GLY A 14 25.71 -11.27 3.69
N GLU A 15 24.85 -11.74 2.77
CA GLU A 15 24.84 -11.31 1.38
C GLU A 15 24.08 -9.97 1.26
N GLU A 16 24.79 -8.84 1.32
CA GLU A 16 24.18 -7.50 1.30
C GLU A 16 23.40 -7.22 0.02
N ASP A 17 23.88 -7.67 -1.14
CA ASP A 17 23.20 -7.49 -2.42
C ASP A 17 21.80 -8.14 -2.44
N ALA A 18 21.58 -9.19 -1.66
CA ALA A 18 20.26 -9.82 -1.56
C ALA A 18 19.21 -8.89 -0.93
N PHE A 19 19.62 -7.87 -0.19
CA PHE A 19 18.68 -6.86 0.32
C PHE A 19 18.18 -5.94 -0.80
N ARG A 20 19.04 -5.62 -1.79
CA ARG A 20 18.63 -4.86 -2.98
C ARG A 20 17.53 -5.57 -3.74
N ASP A 21 17.65 -6.89 -3.93
CA ASP A 21 16.61 -7.70 -4.58
C ASP A 21 15.25 -7.55 -3.88
N ILE A 22 15.24 -7.48 -2.53
CA ILE A 22 14.02 -7.31 -1.74
C ILE A 22 13.41 -5.93 -1.98
N VAL A 23 14.24 -4.88 -1.98
CA VAL A 23 13.78 -3.51 -2.23
C VAL A 23 13.20 -3.40 -3.63
N GLU A 24 13.92 -3.83 -4.67
CA GLU A 24 13.47 -3.79 -6.06
C GLU A 24 12.16 -4.55 -6.28
N LEU A 25 11.98 -5.69 -5.61
CA LEU A 25 10.77 -6.51 -5.73
C LEU A 25 9.54 -5.86 -5.09
N HIS A 26 9.72 -5.08 -4.02
CA HIS A 26 8.60 -4.66 -3.18
C HIS A 26 8.36 -3.15 -3.14
N PHE A 27 9.34 -2.31 -3.50
CA PHE A 27 9.29 -0.86 -3.31
C PHE A 27 8.06 -0.23 -3.96
N ASP A 28 7.87 -0.38 -5.27
CA ASP A 28 6.78 0.25 -6.02
C ASP A 28 5.40 -0.17 -5.50
N GLY A 29 5.27 -1.46 -5.18
CA GLY A 29 4.02 -1.97 -4.64
C GLY A 29 3.69 -1.45 -3.26
N LEU A 30 4.69 -1.29 -2.39
CA LEU A 30 4.52 -0.68 -1.08
C LEU A 30 4.23 0.81 -1.21
N LEU A 31 4.91 1.51 -2.13
CA LEU A 31 4.71 2.93 -2.38
C LEU A 31 3.26 3.23 -2.78
N LEU A 32 2.72 2.51 -3.77
CA LEU A 32 1.33 2.65 -4.20
C LEU A 32 0.34 2.29 -3.08
N PHE A 33 0.64 1.27 -2.29
CA PHE A 33 -0.19 0.86 -1.16
C PHE A 33 -0.24 1.94 -0.07
N VAL A 34 0.91 2.48 0.32
CA VAL A 34 1.02 3.54 1.34
C VAL A 34 0.41 4.83 0.85
N HIS A 35 0.70 5.24 -0.41
CA HIS A 35 0.10 6.41 -1.04
C HIS A 35 -1.44 6.33 -1.04
N GLY A 36 -2.00 5.15 -1.22
CA GLY A 36 -3.44 4.93 -1.08
C GLY A 36 -4.02 5.32 0.29
N TYR A 37 -3.20 5.38 1.35
CA TYR A 37 -3.59 5.88 2.68
C TYR A 37 -3.30 7.37 2.84
N VAL A 38 -2.05 7.77 2.63
CA VAL A 38 -1.57 9.11 3.04
C VAL A 38 -1.89 10.20 2.02
N ARG A 39 -2.10 9.85 0.74
CA ARG A 39 -2.41 10.76 -0.38
C ARG A 39 -1.34 11.83 -0.62
N ASP A 40 -0.11 11.54 -0.24
CA ASP A 40 1.07 12.36 -0.42
C ASP A 40 2.21 11.43 -0.80
N LEU A 41 2.89 11.70 -1.91
CA LEU A 41 3.93 10.80 -2.43
C LEU A 41 5.18 10.85 -1.58
N ASP A 42 5.61 12.05 -1.19
CA ASP A 42 6.84 12.23 -0.41
C ASP A 42 6.69 11.53 0.95
N ALA A 43 5.54 11.73 1.61
CA ALA A 43 5.22 11.01 2.84
C ALA A 43 5.11 9.49 2.64
N ALA A 44 4.60 9.03 1.50
CA ALA A 44 4.52 7.61 1.19
C ALA A 44 5.90 6.99 0.98
N GLU A 45 6.78 7.70 0.26
CA GLU A 45 8.18 7.29 0.04
C GLU A 45 8.95 7.20 1.35
N ASP A 46 8.86 8.21 2.19
CA ASP A 46 9.49 8.24 3.53
C ASP A 46 9.03 7.04 4.38
N ILE A 47 7.74 6.73 4.36
CA ILE A 47 7.17 5.58 5.09
C ILE A 47 7.72 4.27 4.54
N VAL A 48 7.85 4.11 3.23
CA VAL A 48 8.38 2.89 2.62
C VAL A 48 9.87 2.72 2.94
N ILE A 49 10.64 3.80 2.90
CA ILE A 49 12.05 3.81 3.32
C ILE A 49 12.16 3.40 4.79
N ASP A 50 11.31 3.92 5.68
CA ASP A 50 11.29 3.52 7.09
C ASP A 50 10.94 2.03 7.25
N VAL A 51 10.02 1.48 6.47
CA VAL A 51 9.71 0.03 6.48
C VAL A 51 10.93 -0.81 6.17
N PHE A 52 11.70 -0.48 5.12
CA PHE A 52 12.93 -1.19 4.79
C PHE A 52 14.03 -0.97 5.83
N SER A 53 14.17 0.24 6.36
CA SER A 53 15.10 0.55 7.45
C SER A 53 14.81 -0.29 8.69
N GLN A 54 13.54 -0.43 9.06
CA GLN A 54 13.12 -1.29 10.18
C GLN A 54 13.40 -2.78 9.91
N LEU A 55 13.27 -3.23 8.66
CA LEU A 55 13.62 -4.60 8.28
C LEU A 55 15.14 -4.87 8.49
N VAL A 56 15.99 -3.88 8.20
CA VAL A 56 17.44 -3.97 8.41
C VAL A 56 17.79 -3.95 9.89
N VAL A 57 17.29 -2.96 10.63
CA VAL A 57 17.59 -2.77 12.07
C VAL A 57 17.09 -3.95 12.88
N HIS A 58 15.93 -4.50 12.53
CA HIS A 58 15.30 -5.60 13.25
C HIS A 58 15.26 -6.89 12.43
N LYS A 59 16.33 -7.21 11.71
CA LYS A 59 16.44 -8.36 10.82
C LYS A 59 16.02 -9.71 11.41
N ASN A 60 16.12 -9.89 12.72
CA ASN A 60 15.70 -11.13 13.39
C ASN A 60 14.22 -11.14 13.82
N ARG A 61 13.47 -10.07 13.58
CA ARG A 61 12.07 -9.94 14.02
C ARG A 61 11.09 -10.67 13.09
N PHE A 62 11.47 -10.84 11.84
CA PHE A 62 10.68 -11.64 10.90
C PHE A 62 10.89 -13.13 11.17
N ARG A 63 9.82 -13.83 11.54
CA ARG A 63 9.85 -15.23 12.02
C ARG A 63 9.40 -16.26 10.98
N PHE A 64 9.35 -15.92 9.69
CA PHE A 64 8.89 -16.82 8.61
C PHE A 64 7.52 -17.49 8.86
N GLY A 65 6.70 -16.95 9.74
CA GLY A 65 5.33 -17.41 9.99
C GLY A 65 4.32 -16.91 8.95
N HIS A 66 4.75 -16.01 8.08
CA HIS A 66 4.02 -15.45 6.96
C HIS A 66 4.99 -15.21 5.81
N SER A 67 4.50 -14.86 4.61
CA SER A 67 5.39 -14.40 3.56
C SER A 67 6.07 -13.08 3.96
N LEU A 68 7.29 -12.86 3.49
CA LEU A 68 7.99 -11.58 3.69
C LEU A 68 7.16 -10.44 3.14
N LYS A 69 6.54 -10.64 1.99
CA LYS A 69 5.59 -9.70 1.38
C LYS A 69 4.49 -9.31 2.38
N THR A 70 3.78 -10.28 2.94
CA THR A 70 2.72 -10.00 3.93
C THR A 70 3.25 -9.20 5.12
N TYR A 71 4.44 -9.53 5.63
CA TYR A 71 5.06 -8.81 6.73
C TYR A 71 5.36 -7.34 6.38
N LEU A 72 5.94 -7.08 5.19
CA LEU A 72 6.22 -5.73 4.71
C LEU A 72 4.94 -4.90 4.59
N TYR A 73 3.85 -5.46 4.03
CA TYR A 73 2.56 -4.77 3.91
C TYR A 73 1.91 -4.51 5.28
N MET A 74 2.08 -5.40 6.26
CA MET A 74 1.61 -5.17 7.63
C MET A 74 2.36 -3.99 8.28
N MET A 75 3.67 -3.91 8.12
CA MET A 75 4.49 -2.80 8.62
C MET A 75 4.09 -1.49 7.92
N ALA A 76 4.01 -1.49 6.61
CA ALA A 76 3.66 -0.32 5.81
C ALA A 76 2.29 0.25 6.21
N ARG A 77 1.27 -0.61 6.37
CA ARG A 77 -0.03 -0.18 6.87
C ARG A 77 0.04 0.44 8.26
N SER A 78 0.78 -0.17 9.17
CA SER A 78 0.92 0.37 10.53
C SER A 78 1.52 1.77 10.50
N ARG A 79 2.61 1.97 9.75
CA ARG A 79 3.28 3.26 9.60
C ARG A 79 2.40 4.31 8.94
N ALA A 80 1.68 3.94 7.88
CA ALA A 80 0.75 4.85 7.22
C ALA A 80 -0.35 5.33 8.16
N LEU A 81 -0.95 4.44 8.94
CA LEU A 81 -1.98 4.80 9.93
C LEU A 81 -1.43 5.63 11.09
N ASP A 82 -0.20 5.36 11.54
CA ASP A 82 0.44 6.15 12.59
C ASP A 82 0.78 7.57 12.07
N HIS A 83 1.23 7.70 10.82
CA HIS A 83 1.44 8.99 10.16
C HIS A 83 0.15 9.80 10.10
N LEU A 84 -0.98 9.19 9.67
CA LEU A 84 -2.28 9.87 9.61
C LEU A 84 -2.73 10.36 10.98
N LYS A 85 -2.63 9.52 12.01
CA LYS A 85 -2.97 9.92 13.39
C LYS A 85 -2.12 11.09 13.89
N HIS A 86 -0.83 11.09 13.55
CA HIS A 86 0.06 12.18 13.94
C HIS A 86 -0.31 13.49 13.25
N ARG A 87 -0.58 13.43 11.95
CA ARG A 87 -1.04 14.58 11.16
C ARG A 87 -2.35 15.14 11.69
N ASP A 88 -3.34 14.28 11.97
CA ASP A 88 -4.64 14.72 12.50
C ASP A 88 -4.48 15.39 13.87
N LYS A 89 -3.59 14.86 14.73
CA LYS A 89 -3.29 15.46 16.04
C LYS A 89 -2.63 16.84 15.90
N LEU A 90 -1.71 17.02 14.96
CA LEU A 90 -1.10 18.33 14.68
C LEU A 90 -2.14 19.33 14.19
N GLN A 91 -3.00 18.95 13.25
CA GLN A 91 -4.07 19.79 12.75
C GLN A 91 -5.07 20.21 13.86
N MET A 92 -5.40 19.32 14.77
CA MET A 92 -6.25 19.67 15.95
C MET A 92 -5.55 20.65 16.92
N THR A 93 -4.22 20.64 16.97
CA THR A 93 -3.44 21.55 17.83
C THR A 93 -3.25 22.91 17.15
N GLU A 94 -3.24 22.94 15.82
CA GLU A 94 -3.06 24.12 14.97
C GLU A 94 -4.36 24.78 14.51
N LEU A 95 -5.54 24.45 15.10
CA LEU A 95 -6.85 25.03 14.77
C LEU A 95 -6.97 26.53 15.09
N SER A 96 -5.93 27.31 14.74
CA SER A 96 -5.98 28.78 14.64
C SER A 96 -5.31 29.34 13.38
N SER A 97 -5.09 28.57 12.34
CA SER A 97 -4.72 29.10 11.04
C SER A 97 -5.27 28.22 9.91
N ASP A 98 -6.03 28.87 9.03
CA ASP A 98 -6.58 28.30 7.79
C ASP A 98 -5.48 27.67 6.93
N LEU A 99 -5.36 26.35 6.96
CA LEU A 99 -4.59 25.61 5.98
C LEU A 99 -5.56 24.90 5.01
N PRO A 100 -5.37 25.04 3.71
CA PRO A 100 -6.27 24.46 2.73
C PRO A 100 -6.21 22.94 2.79
N ILE A 101 -7.39 22.32 2.85
CA ILE A 101 -7.59 20.92 2.52
C ILE A 101 -6.95 20.71 1.14
N ALA A 102 -6.00 19.81 1.04
CA ALA A 102 -5.37 19.47 -0.23
C ALA A 102 -6.43 18.91 -1.18
N ASP A 103 -6.97 19.79 -2.00
CA ASP A 103 -7.81 19.43 -3.14
C ASP A 103 -7.00 18.53 -4.07
N GLY A 104 -7.66 17.44 -4.49
CA GLY A 104 -7.09 16.38 -5.32
C GLY A 104 -6.43 16.90 -6.61
N LYS A 105 -5.16 17.26 -6.50
CA LYS A 105 -4.29 17.27 -7.68
C LYS A 105 -4.12 15.84 -8.15
N PRO A 106 -4.14 15.58 -9.47
CA PRO A 106 -3.81 14.25 -9.99
C PRO A 106 -2.49 13.82 -9.36
N GLY A 107 -2.56 12.72 -8.61
CA GLY A 107 -1.41 12.26 -7.84
C GLY A 107 -0.31 11.79 -8.79
N PRO A 108 0.93 11.74 -8.34
CA PRO A 108 2.08 11.24 -9.08
C PRO A 108 1.97 9.76 -9.46
N GLU A 109 0.91 9.06 -9.09
CA GLU A 109 0.50 7.76 -9.65
C GLU A 109 0.49 7.78 -11.18
N GLU A 110 0.12 8.91 -11.81
CA GLU A 110 0.13 9.09 -13.26
C GLU A 110 1.56 9.12 -13.85
N ALA A 111 2.54 9.57 -13.09
CA ALA A 111 3.93 9.63 -13.54
C ALA A 111 4.63 8.25 -13.50
N LEU A 112 4.19 7.36 -12.60
CA LEU A 112 4.73 5.99 -12.48
C LEU A 112 4.12 5.00 -13.47
N ILE A 113 3.06 5.39 -14.23
CA ILE A 113 2.28 4.50 -15.08
C ILE A 113 2.35 4.98 -16.52
N ALA A 114 3.08 4.22 -17.35
CA ALA A 114 3.38 4.60 -18.74
C ALA A 114 2.23 4.39 -19.74
N GLU A 115 1.15 3.67 -19.37
CA GLU A 115 0.06 3.29 -20.27
C GLU A 115 -1.26 3.97 -19.86
N GLU A 116 -1.97 4.54 -20.85
CA GLU A 116 -3.24 5.28 -20.66
C GLU A 116 -4.32 4.43 -19.96
N ASP A 117 -4.42 3.15 -20.31
CA ASP A 117 -5.38 2.21 -19.70
C ASP A 117 -5.12 2.00 -18.19
N LYS A 118 -3.83 1.97 -17.81
CA LYS A 118 -3.45 1.86 -16.40
C LYS A 118 -3.80 3.14 -15.63
N LYS A 119 -3.59 4.32 -16.23
CA LYS A 119 -3.96 5.60 -15.61
C LYS A 119 -5.45 5.66 -15.32
N THR A 120 -6.28 5.28 -16.30
CA THR A 120 -7.74 5.22 -16.15
C THR A 120 -8.16 4.29 -15.03
N LEU A 121 -7.55 3.08 -14.96
CA LEU A 121 -7.82 2.13 -13.89
C LEU A 121 -7.43 2.69 -12.51
N TYR A 122 -6.26 3.33 -12.38
CA TYR A 122 -5.84 3.92 -11.11
C TYR A 122 -6.69 5.11 -10.69
N ARG A 123 -7.14 5.95 -11.63
CA ARG A 123 -8.13 7.00 -11.34
C ARG A 123 -9.44 6.41 -10.83
N ALA A 124 -9.94 5.36 -11.46
CA ALA A 124 -11.15 4.66 -11.00
C ALA A 124 -10.96 4.03 -9.62
N LEU A 125 -9.80 3.40 -9.37
CA LEU A 125 -9.46 2.86 -8.06
C LEU A 125 -9.38 3.94 -6.99
N SER A 126 -8.86 5.13 -7.30
CA SER A 126 -8.76 6.24 -6.33
C SER A 126 -10.11 6.75 -5.82
N ARG A 127 -11.18 6.53 -6.58
CA ARG A 127 -12.57 6.89 -6.21
C ARG A 127 -13.25 5.84 -5.31
N LEU A 128 -12.65 4.67 -5.14
CA LEU A 128 -13.20 3.66 -4.24
C LEU A 128 -13.00 4.05 -2.78
N GLU A 129 -13.88 3.51 -1.93
CA GLU A 129 -13.67 3.52 -0.47
C GLU A 129 -12.31 2.89 -0.13
N GLU A 130 -11.58 3.47 0.81
CA GLU A 130 -10.22 3.05 1.17
C GLU A 130 -10.10 1.54 1.41
N ASN A 131 -10.97 0.94 2.20
CA ASN A 131 -10.90 -0.49 2.48
C ASN A 131 -11.12 -1.36 1.23
N GLN A 132 -11.99 -0.95 0.31
CA GLN A 132 -12.23 -1.65 -0.96
C GLN A 132 -11.00 -1.55 -1.86
N ARG A 133 -10.45 -0.35 -2.04
CA ARG A 133 -9.24 -0.10 -2.80
C ARG A 133 -8.07 -0.92 -2.28
N GLN A 134 -7.83 -0.91 -0.96
CA GLN A 134 -6.73 -1.64 -0.36
C GLN A 134 -6.89 -3.16 -0.49
N ALA A 135 -8.11 -3.68 -0.34
CA ALA A 135 -8.37 -5.11 -0.54
C ALA A 135 -8.11 -5.53 -2.00
N LEU A 136 -8.59 -4.74 -2.97
CA LEU A 136 -8.34 -4.98 -4.41
C LEU A 136 -6.84 -4.90 -4.72
N HIS A 137 -6.14 -3.88 -4.20
CA HIS A 137 -4.70 -3.74 -4.41
C HIS A 137 -3.92 -4.97 -3.92
N LEU A 138 -4.16 -5.40 -2.69
CA LEU A 138 -3.44 -6.54 -2.11
C LEU A 138 -3.69 -7.84 -2.86
N VAL A 139 -4.94 -8.13 -3.23
CA VAL A 139 -5.31 -9.42 -3.81
C VAL A 139 -5.02 -9.47 -5.32
N TYR A 140 -5.38 -8.44 -6.09
CA TYR A 140 -5.29 -8.48 -7.55
C TYR A 140 -4.01 -7.88 -8.13
N PHE A 141 -3.38 -6.93 -7.46
CA PHE A 141 -2.15 -6.32 -7.95
C PHE A 141 -0.89 -6.85 -7.26
N ARG A 142 -1.05 -7.39 -6.06
CA ARG A 142 0.08 -7.89 -5.28
C ARG A 142 0.03 -9.39 -5.01
N ASP A 143 -0.96 -10.11 -5.55
CA ASP A 143 -1.11 -11.57 -5.46
C ASP A 143 -1.11 -12.10 -4.02
N LEU A 144 -1.64 -11.33 -3.07
CA LEU A 144 -1.86 -11.85 -1.73
C LEU A 144 -3.14 -12.69 -1.71
N SER A 145 -3.10 -13.80 -0.99
CA SER A 145 -4.31 -14.56 -0.69
C SER A 145 -5.27 -13.73 0.17
N CYS A 146 -6.56 -14.06 0.16
CA CYS A 146 -7.54 -13.40 1.03
C CYS A 146 -7.19 -13.54 2.52
N GLU A 147 -6.46 -14.58 2.91
CA GLU A 147 -5.98 -14.78 4.28
C GLU A 147 -4.84 -13.82 4.64
N GLU A 148 -3.90 -13.62 3.72
CA GLU A 148 -2.82 -12.67 3.90
C GLU A 148 -3.35 -11.23 3.89
N ALA A 149 -4.23 -10.88 2.95
CA ALA A 149 -4.89 -9.58 2.93
C ALA A 149 -5.70 -9.30 4.21
N ALA A 150 -6.34 -10.34 4.78
CA ALA A 150 -7.04 -10.24 6.06
C ALA A 150 -6.09 -9.90 7.21
N LYS A 151 -4.90 -10.51 7.25
CA LYS A 151 -3.85 -10.17 8.23
C LYS A 151 -3.36 -8.73 8.06
N VAL A 152 -3.05 -8.32 6.81
CA VAL A 152 -2.59 -6.97 6.51
C VAL A 152 -3.63 -5.94 6.93
N LEU A 153 -4.89 -6.12 6.55
CA LEU A 153 -5.96 -5.15 6.80
C LEU A 153 -6.59 -5.26 8.20
N LYS A 154 -6.15 -6.23 9.02
CA LYS A 154 -6.74 -6.55 10.33
C LYS A 154 -8.26 -6.77 10.25
N LYS A 155 -8.68 -7.55 9.27
CA LYS A 155 -10.07 -7.92 9.00
C LYS A 155 -10.26 -9.43 8.97
N SER A 156 -11.50 -9.91 9.08
CA SER A 156 -11.78 -11.32 8.86
C SER A 156 -11.74 -11.66 7.36
N ARG A 157 -11.48 -12.92 7.03
CA ARG A 157 -11.53 -13.42 5.65
C ARG A 157 -12.89 -13.11 4.98
N LYS A 158 -13.99 -13.26 5.72
CA LYS A 158 -15.34 -12.91 5.21
C LYS A 158 -15.46 -11.42 4.85
N GLN A 159 -14.88 -10.54 5.67
CA GLN A 159 -14.86 -9.11 5.37
C GLN A 159 -14.04 -8.80 4.12
N ILE A 160 -12.90 -9.48 3.90
CA ILE A 160 -12.12 -9.34 2.67
C ILE A 160 -12.94 -9.73 1.45
N TYR A 161 -13.61 -10.89 1.46
CA TYR A 161 -14.48 -11.28 0.34
C TYR A 161 -15.56 -10.24 0.05
N ASN A 162 -16.20 -9.69 1.08
CA ASN A 162 -17.22 -8.66 0.92
C ASN A 162 -16.64 -7.37 0.33
N LEU A 163 -15.44 -6.95 0.77
CA LEU A 163 -14.75 -5.78 0.24
C LEU A 163 -14.37 -5.96 -1.23
N LEU A 164 -13.86 -7.14 -1.60
CA LEU A 164 -13.51 -7.46 -2.98
C LEU A 164 -14.76 -7.48 -3.88
N TYR A 165 -15.85 -8.07 -3.41
CA TYR A 165 -17.10 -8.10 -4.16
C TYR A 165 -17.63 -6.69 -4.42
N ARG A 166 -17.84 -5.90 -3.33
CA ARG A 166 -18.33 -4.52 -3.44
C ARG A 166 -17.37 -3.62 -4.20
N GLY A 167 -16.07 -3.77 -3.97
CA GLY A 167 -15.06 -2.99 -4.66
C GLY A 167 -15.07 -3.22 -6.17
N LYS A 168 -15.26 -4.46 -6.63
CA LYS A 168 -15.41 -4.77 -8.06
C LYS A 168 -16.67 -4.17 -8.67
N GLU A 169 -17.81 -4.28 -7.98
CA GLU A 169 -19.07 -3.69 -8.45
C GLU A 169 -18.98 -2.16 -8.55
N HIS A 170 -18.38 -1.50 -7.54
CA HIS A 170 -18.19 -0.05 -7.58
C HIS A 170 -17.20 0.36 -8.68
N LEU A 171 -16.09 -0.37 -8.83
CA LEU A 171 -15.10 -0.11 -9.88
C LEU A 171 -15.74 -0.22 -11.27
N ARG A 172 -16.52 -1.26 -11.51
CA ARG A 172 -17.28 -1.44 -12.74
C ARG A 172 -18.20 -0.25 -13.03
N THR A 173 -18.96 0.19 -12.02
CA THR A 173 -19.87 1.33 -12.14
C THR A 173 -19.12 2.64 -12.46
N ILE A 174 -17.91 2.83 -11.91
CA ILE A 174 -17.08 4.01 -12.19
C ILE A 174 -16.58 3.97 -13.62
N LEU A 175 -16.06 2.83 -14.09
CA LEU A 175 -15.52 2.67 -15.43
C LEU A 175 -16.63 2.80 -16.50
N GLU A 176 -17.81 2.21 -16.30
CA GLU A 176 -18.96 2.35 -17.19
C GLU A 176 -19.41 3.81 -17.34
N LYS A 177 -19.26 4.64 -16.31
CA LYS A 177 -19.57 6.07 -16.38
C LYS A 177 -18.51 6.90 -17.10
N GLU A 178 -17.25 6.47 -17.05
CA GLU A 178 -16.14 7.13 -17.75
C GLU A 178 -16.14 6.82 -19.25
N GLU A 179 -16.59 5.64 -19.66
CA GLU A 179 -16.77 5.28 -21.07
C GLU A 179 -17.99 5.97 -21.73
N LEU A 180 -18.90 6.52 -20.93
CA LEU A 180 -20.10 7.24 -21.40
C LEU A 180 -19.91 8.77 -21.50
N LEU A 181 -18.73 9.27 -21.22
CA LEU A 181 -18.32 10.69 -21.36
C LEU A 181 -17.29 10.86 -22.47
#